data_7483ddab94abd4028bd4b96db24f05b5
#
_entry.id   7483ddab94abd4028bd4b96db24f05b5
#
_cell.length_a   1.000
_cell.length_b   1.000
_cell.length_c   1.000
_cell.angle_alpha   90.00
_cell.angle_beta   90.00
_cell.angle_gamma   90.00
#
_symmetry.space_group_name_H-M   'P 1'
#
loop_
_entity.id
_entity.type
_entity.pdbx_description
1 polymer ?
#
loop_
_entity_poly.entity_id
_entity_poly.type
_entity_poly.pdbx_seq_one_letter_code
_entity_poly.pdbx_strand_id
1 'polypeptide(L)'
;TKTYKPKPYVEMKIHDGVRKKERIIYKPCFYPDQIVHWALMQQIQPLIMKGMYEYCCGSVKNRGIMHGMKYLKKILVRDRKNTKYCLKLDIKKFYPSIDKQILKNKFLRIIKDRDTLDLIDIIIDSTESGVPIRKLYQSMVCKFLFTRLGSLY
;
A
#
# COMPACT_ATOMS: atom_id res chain seq x y z
N THR A 1 -15.25 11.30 17.71
CA THR A 1 -14.49 11.93 18.80
C THR A 1 -13.05 12.12 18.37
N LYS A 2 -12.58 13.40 18.31
CA LYS A 2 -11.24 13.82 17.88
C LYS A 2 -10.14 13.53 18.93
N THR A 3 -10.26 12.43 19.69
CA THR A 3 -9.38 12.10 20.83
C THR A 3 -8.37 11.00 20.54
N TYR A 4 -8.36 10.45 19.32
CA TYR A 4 -7.42 9.38 18.97
C TYR A 4 -5.98 9.94 18.88
N LYS A 5 -5.08 9.33 19.64
CA LYS A 5 -3.64 9.57 19.59
C LYS A 5 -2.94 8.22 19.39
N PRO A 6 -2.13 8.05 18.33
CA PRO A 6 -1.37 6.82 18.14
C PRO A 6 -0.40 6.58 19.27
N LYS A 7 -0.29 5.33 19.71
CA LYS A 7 0.76 4.93 20.66
C LYS A 7 2.09 4.76 19.92
N PRO A 8 3.22 4.84 20.66
CA PRO A 8 4.53 4.56 20.06
C PRO A 8 4.56 3.17 19.41
N TYR A 9 5.19 3.08 18.23
CA TYR A 9 5.36 1.82 17.55
C TYR A 9 6.41 0.96 18.25
N VAL A 10 6.16 -0.34 18.30
CA VAL A 10 7.11 -1.32 18.82
C VAL A 10 7.99 -1.80 17.66
N GLU A 11 9.29 -1.62 17.79
CA GLU A 11 10.27 -2.16 16.85
C GLU A 11 10.35 -3.68 17.00
N MET A 12 10.25 -4.41 15.90
CA MET A 12 10.38 -5.85 15.86
C MET A 12 11.30 -6.26 14.72
N LYS A 13 12.30 -7.07 15.03
CA LYS A 13 13.18 -7.71 14.05
C LYS A 13 12.54 -9.00 13.55
N ILE A 14 12.40 -9.11 12.24
CA ILE A 14 11.92 -10.33 11.59
C ILE A 14 12.99 -10.85 10.63
N HIS A 15 13.11 -12.17 10.54
CA HIS A 15 13.97 -12.82 9.57
C HIS A 15 13.14 -13.33 8.39
N ASP A 16 13.56 -12.98 7.19
CA ASP A 16 12.93 -13.50 5.96
C ASP A 16 13.33 -14.97 5.80
N GLY A 17 12.34 -15.89 5.79
CA GLY A 17 12.53 -17.32 6.01
C GLY A 17 13.53 -18.01 5.09
N VAL A 18 13.69 -17.57 3.83
CA VAL A 18 14.57 -18.24 2.85
C VAL A 18 15.98 -17.65 2.84
N ARG A 19 16.14 -16.35 3.06
CA ARG A 19 17.44 -15.65 2.91
C ARG A 19 18.05 -15.17 4.22
N LYS A 20 17.47 -15.50 5.38
CA LYS A 20 17.89 -15.03 6.72
C LYS A 20 18.15 -13.51 6.80
N LYS A 21 17.55 -12.73 5.89
CA LYS A 21 17.72 -11.28 5.87
C LYS A 21 16.92 -10.66 7.01
N GLU A 22 17.61 -10.02 7.92
CA GLU A 22 16.99 -9.27 9.01
C GLU A 22 16.26 -8.05 8.47
N ARG A 23 15.02 -7.86 8.92
CA ARG A 23 14.19 -6.69 8.61
C ARG A 23 13.63 -6.12 9.89
N ILE A 24 13.80 -4.84 10.05
CA ILE A 24 13.17 -4.08 11.14
C ILE A 24 11.77 -3.67 10.68
N ILE A 25 10.76 -4.02 11.47
CA ILE A 25 9.39 -3.57 11.24
C ILE A 25 8.89 -2.83 12.48
N TYR A 26 8.09 -1.81 12.27
CA TYR A 26 7.43 -1.05 13.34
C TYR A 26 5.99 -1.51 13.45
N LYS A 27 5.65 -2.10 14.60
CA LYS A 27 4.32 -2.65 14.87
C LYS A 27 3.51 -1.69 15.73
N PRO A 28 2.33 -1.22 15.28
CA PRO A 28 1.43 -0.46 16.13
C PRO A 28 0.85 -1.33 17.23
N CYS A 29 0.49 -0.73 18.35
CA CYS A 29 -0.20 -1.41 19.44
C CYS A 29 -1.49 -2.06 18.93
N PHE A 30 -1.85 -3.23 19.50
CA PHE A 30 -3.08 -3.91 19.06
C PHE A 30 -4.32 -3.03 19.34
N TYR A 31 -4.44 -2.55 20.56
CA TYR A 31 -5.50 -1.65 20.97
C TYR A 31 -4.91 -0.31 21.44
N PRO A 32 -5.40 0.81 20.94
CA PRO A 32 -6.48 1.00 19.97
C PRO A 32 -6.03 0.99 18.50
N ASP A 33 -4.72 1.11 18.19
CA ASP A 33 -4.22 1.55 16.90
C ASP A 33 -4.59 0.60 15.76
N GLN A 34 -4.41 -0.71 15.95
CA GLN A 34 -4.72 -1.65 14.89
C GLN A 34 -6.20 -1.69 14.56
N ILE A 35 -7.07 -1.52 15.58
CA ILE A 35 -8.52 -1.51 15.39
C ILE A 35 -8.93 -0.26 14.62
N VAL A 36 -8.41 0.91 15.00
CA VAL A 36 -8.67 2.17 14.30
C VAL A 36 -8.19 2.11 12.85
N HIS A 37 -6.96 1.62 12.63
CA HIS A 37 -6.42 1.47 11.27
C HIS A 37 -7.27 0.51 10.43
N TRP A 38 -7.74 -0.59 11.02
CA TRP A 38 -8.57 -1.56 10.32
C TRP A 38 -9.93 -0.98 9.95
N ALA A 39 -10.61 -0.33 10.90
CA ALA A 39 -11.91 0.31 10.67
C ALA A 39 -11.81 1.39 9.58
N LEU A 40 -10.81 2.26 9.65
CA LEU A 40 -10.53 3.25 8.62
C LEU A 40 -10.32 2.61 7.26
N MET A 41 -9.51 1.55 7.19
CA MET A 41 -9.23 0.87 5.92
C MET A 41 -10.46 0.24 5.29
N GLN A 42 -11.37 -0.30 6.06
CA GLN A 42 -12.63 -0.85 5.54
C GLN A 42 -13.46 0.22 4.82
N GLN A 43 -13.45 1.45 5.33
CA GLN A 43 -14.21 2.56 4.73
C GLN A 43 -13.53 3.14 3.49
N ILE A 44 -12.22 3.34 3.52
CA ILE A 44 -11.51 3.98 2.40
C ILE A 44 -11.10 3.01 1.30
N GLN A 45 -11.05 1.70 1.58
CA GLN A 45 -10.66 0.68 0.61
C GLN A 45 -11.47 0.72 -0.70
N PRO A 46 -12.81 0.80 -0.68
CA PRO A 46 -13.60 0.87 -1.91
C PRO A 46 -13.23 2.09 -2.77
N LEU A 47 -12.95 3.24 -2.14
CA LEU A 47 -12.56 4.47 -2.82
C LEU A 47 -11.20 4.32 -3.53
N ILE A 48 -10.24 3.71 -2.83
CA ILE A 48 -8.91 3.43 -3.39
C ILE A 48 -9.00 2.41 -4.55
N MET A 49 -9.85 1.39 -4.39
CA MET A 49 -10.01 0.33 -5.39
C MET A 49 -10.65 0.80 -6.69
N LYS A 50 -11.51 1.83 -6.63
CA LYS A 50 -12.24 2.35 -7.80
C LYS A 50 -11.33 2.81 -8.95
N GLY A 51 -10.14 3.32 -8.64
CA GLY A 51 -9.17 3.78 -9.64
C GLY A 51 -7.95 2.86 -9.80
N MET A 52 -7.99 1.64 -9.28
CA MET A 52 -6.83 0.77 -9.26
C MET A 52 -6.60 0.08 -10.59
N TYR A 53 -5.32 0.05 -11.01
CA TYR A 53 -4.90 -0.65 -12.20
C TYR A 53 -5.27 -2.14 -12.16
N GLU A 54 -5.85 -2.64 -13.24
CA GLU A 54 -6.41 -3.99 -13.32
C GLU A 54 -5.40 -5.09 -13.02
N TYR A 55 -4.15 -4.92 -13.48
CA TYR A 55 -3.06 -5.88 -13.28
C TYR A 55 -2.34 -5.75 -11.95
N CYS A 56 -2.81 -4.91 -11.04
CA CYS A 56 -2.28 -4.84 -9.69
C CYS A 56 -2.70 -6.08 -8.90
N CYS A 57 -1.80 -7.06 -8.81
CA CYS A 57 -2.07 -8.38 -8.22
C CYS A 57 -1.60 -8.53 -6.76
N GLY A 58 -0.82 -7.57 -6.26
CA GLY A 58 -0.27 -7.66 -4.90
C GLY A 58 -1.33 -7.37 -3.82
N SER A 59 -1.66 -8.31 -2.93
CA SER A 59 -2.59 -8.13 -1.77
C SER A 59 -3.97 -7.56 -2.11
N VAL A 60 -4.48 -7.79 -3.30
CA VAL A 60 -5.86 -7.48 -3.67
C VAL A 60 -6.68 -8.75 -3.58
N LYS A 61 -7.85 -8.67 -2.92
CA LYS A 61 -8.77 -9.81 -2.85
C LYS A 61 -9.11 -10.26 -4.27
N ASN A 62 -9.05 -11.55 -4.51
CA ASN A 62 -9.30 -12.20 -5.81
C ASN A 62 -8.29 -11.87 -6.94
N ARG A 63 -7.20 -11.14 -6.65
CA ARG A 63 -6.15 -10.81 -7.63
C ARG A 63 -4.77 -11.24 -7.10
N GLY A 64 -4.58 -12.52 -6.83
CA GLY A 64 -3.30 -13.08 -6.37
C GLY A 64 -2.33 -13.40 -7.51
N ILE A 65 -1.25 -14.09 -7.18
CA ILE A 65 -0.20 -14.53 -8.12
C ILE A 65 -0.80 -15.26 -9.34
N MET A 66 -1.78 -16.15 -9.12
CA MET A 66 -2.42 -16.90 -10.19
C MET A 66 -3.16 -16.00 -11.20
N HIS A 67 -3.78 -14.91 -10.71
CA HIS A 67 -4.42 -13.92 -11.57
C HIS A 67 -3.38 -13.23 -12.46
N GLY A 68 -2.27 -12.77 -11.88
CA GLY A 68 -1.16 -12.16 -12.62
C GLY A 68 -0.54 -13.11 -13.64
N MET A 69 -0.29 -14.37 -13.25
CA MET A 69 0.25 -15.38 -14.17
C MET A 69 -0.67 -15.67 -15.35
N LYS A 70 -1.98 -15.82 -15.10
CA LYS A 70 -2.97 -16.02 -16.17
C LYS A 70 -2.94 -14.87 -17.17
N TYR A 71 -2.84 -13.65 -16.69
CA TYR A 71 -2.78 -12.45 -17.52
C TYR A 71 -1.48 -12.38 -18.32
N LEU A 72 -0.34 -12.59 -17.66
CA LEU A 72 0.97 -12.61 -18.30
C LEU A 72 1.02 -13.67 -19.42
N LYS A 73 0.56 -14.90 -19.12
CA LYS A 73 0.48 -15.98 -20.13
C LYS A 73 -0.36 -15.56 -21.33
N LYS A 74 -1.51 -14.92 -21.11
CA LYS A 74 -2.38 -14.44 -22.19
C LYS A 74 -1.66 -13.42 -23.08
N ILE A 75 -0.94 -12.47 -22.51
CA ILE A 75 -0.17 -11.46 -23.25
C ILE A 75 0.96 -12.11 -24.04
N LEU A 76 1.75 -12.97 -23.41
CA LEU A 76 2.89 -13.65 -24.05
C LEU A 76 2.48 -14.53 -25.25
N VAL A 77 1.32 -15.16 -25.16
CA VAL A 77 0.78 -15.99 -26.26
C VAL A 77 0.23 -15.12 -27.39
N ARG A 78 -0.46 -14.01 -27.03
CA ARG A 78 -1.14 -13.15 -28.02
C ARG A 78 -0.17 -12.25 -28.79
N ASP A 79 0.88 -11.79 -28.15
CA ASP A 79 1.82 -10.81 -28.72
C ASP A 79 3.28 -11.25 -28.59
N ARG A 80 3.62 -12.35 -29.21
CA ARG A 80 4.99 -12.91 -29.21
C ARG A 80 6.02 -11.96 -29.80
N LYS A 81 5.62 -11.12 -30.75
CA LYS A 81 6.53 -10.20 -31.46
C LYS A 81 7.03 -9.09 -30.51
N ASN A 82 6.15 -8.51 -29.70
CA ASN A 82 6.47 -7.39 -28.82
C ASN A 82 6.86 -7.82 -27.39
N THR A 83 6.77 -9.11 -27.07
CA THR A 83 7.11 -9.64 -25.72
C THR A 83 8.45 -10.38 -25.68
N LYS A 84 9.41 -9.98 -26.52
CA LYS A 84 10.77 -10.57 -26.56
C LYS A 84 11.61 -10.23 -25.34
N TYR A 85 11.35 -9.09 -24.71
CA TYR A 85 12.10 -8.57 -23.56
C TYR A 85 11.18 -8.36 -22.37
N CYS A 86 11.69 -8.58 -21.18
CA CYS A 86 10.99 -8.33 -19.93
C CYS A 86 11.83 -7.38 -19.04
N LEU A 87 11.26 -6.23 -18.68
CA LEU A 87 11.87 -5.32 -17.74
C LEU A 87 11.27 -5.57 -16.35
N LYS A 88 12.09 -6.01 -15.41
CA LYS A 88 11.71 -6.17 -13.99
C LYS A 88 12.28 -5.01 -13.18
N LEU A 89 11.40 -4.21 -12.60
CA LEU A 89 11.75 -3.09 -11.74
C LEU A 89 11.35 -3.37 -10.29
N ASP A 90 12.13 -2.87 -9.35
CA ASP A 90 11.82 -2.88 -7.91
C ASP A 90 12.28 -1.57 -7.27
N ILE A 91 11.48 -1.04 -6.35
CA ILE A 91 11.79 0.22 -5.68
C ILE A 91 12.51 -0.07 -4.37
N LYS A 92 13.77 0.35 -4.28
CA LYS A 92 14.58 0.20 -3.08
C LYS A 92 13.96 1.02 -1.94
N LYS A 93 13.80 0.37 -0.77
CA LYS A 93 13.25 1.00 0.45
C LYS A 93 11.93 1.74 0.21
N PHE A 94 11.02 1.17 -0.57
CA PHE A 94 9.78 1.82 -1.01
C PHE A 94 9.05 2.56 0.12
N TYR A 95 8.73 1.90 1.24
CA TYR A 95 7.94 2.50 2.33
C TYR A 95 8.63 3.66 3.06
N PRO A 96 9.91 3.57 3.43
CA PRO A 96 10.65 4.70 3.98
C PRO A 96 10.78 5.87 3.01
N SER A 97 10.73 5.61 1.69
CA SER A 97 10.90 6.63 0.65
C SER A 97 9.60 7.33 0.26
N ILE A 98 8.46 6.93 0.84
CA ILE A 98 7.19 7.57 0.54
C ILE A 98 7.16 8.99 1.12
N ASP A 99 6.94 9.97 0.25
CA ASP A 99 6.66 11.33 0.65
C ASP A 99 5.25 11.44 1.23
N LYS A 100 5.17 11.82 2.50
CA LYS A 100 3.91 11.94 3.25
C LYS A 100 2.98 12.98 2.65
N GLN A 101 3.53 14.11 2.18
CA GLN A 101 2.73 15.20 1.64
C GLN A 101 2.08 14.79 0.32
N ILE A 102 2.82 14.11 -0.55
CA ILE A 102 2.26 13.56 -1.79
C ILE A 102 1.13 12.58 -1.49
N LEU A 103 1.31 11.73 -0.48
CA LEU A 103 0.29 10.76 -0.08
C LEU A 103 -0.96 11.45 0.47
N LYS A 104 -0.83 12.45 1.37
CA LYS A 104 -1.93 13.24 1.90
C LYS A 104 -2.70 13.96 0.78
N ASN A 105 -2.01 14.60 -0.14
CA ASN A 105 -2.60 15.26 -1.30
C ASN A 105 -3.40 14.30 -2.19
N LYS A 106 -2.98 13.05 -2.31
CA LYS A 106 -3.76 12.03 -3.02
C LYS A 106 -5.05 11.67 -2.27
N PHE A 107 -5.02 11.54 -0.94
CA PHE A 107 -6.24 11.28 -0.15
C PHE A 107 -7.23 12.44 -0.24
N LEU A 108 -6.78 13.70 -0.21
CA LEU A 108 -7.61 14.88 -0.40
C LEU A 108 -8.42 14.88 -1.72
N ARG A 109 -7.92 14.21 -2.76
CA ARG A 109 -8.62 14.13 -4.06
C ARG A 109 -9.78 13.14 -4.05
N ILE A 110 -9.76 12.11 -3.20
CA ILE A 110 -10.76 11.04 -3.19
C ILE A 110 -11.67 11.07 -1.97
N ILE A 111 -11.23 11.69 -0.87
CA ILE A 111 -11.97 11.78 0.39
C ILE A 111 -12.35 13.23 0.62
N LYS A 112 -13.62 13.49 0.93
CA LYS A 112 -14.16 14.83 1.20
C LYS A 112 -14.42 15.07 2.67
N ASP A 113 -14.60 13.99 3.43
CA ASP A 113 -14.85 14.05 4.87
C ASP A 113 -13.62 14.51 5.64
N ARG A 114 -13.74 15.62 6.34
CA ARG A 114 -12.65 16.24 7.08
C ARG A 114 -12.17 15.38 8.24
N ASP A 115 -13.07 14.77 8.98
CA ASP A 115 -12.71 13.97 10.15
C ASP A 115 -11.93 12.72 9.74
N THR A 116 -12.28 12.12 8.61
CA THR A 116 -11.53 11.01 8.00
C THR A 116 -10.13 11.44 7.55
N LEU A 117 -10.01 12.63 6.94
CA LEU A 117 -8.71 13.17 6.50
C LEU A 117 -7.82 13.49 7.70
N ASP A 118 -8.34 14.12 8.75
CA ASP A 118 -7.61 14.40 9.99
C ASP A 118 -7.08 13.10 10.63
N LEU A 119 -7.90 12.04 10.64
CA LEU A 119 -7.48 10.73 11.14
C LEU A 119 -6.36 10.11 10.28
N ILE A 120 -6.46 10.21 8.96
CA ILE A 120 -5.42 9.75 8.03
C ILE A 120 -4.12 10.50 8.28
N ASP A 121 -4.18 11.82 8.45
CA ASP A 121 -3.02 12.66 8.70
C ASP A 121 -2.32 12.30 10.00
N ILE A 122 -3.08 12.12 11.10
CA ILE A 122 -2.57 11.66 12.39
C ILE A 122 -1.83 10.32 12.24
N ILE A 123 -2.38 9.38 11.46
CA ILE A 123 -1.75 8.07 11.26
C ILE A 123 -0.49 8.19 10.39
N ILE A 124 -0.50 8.98 9.32
CA ILE A 124 0.66 9.19 8.45
C ILE A 124 1.79 9.87 9.22
N ASP A 125 1.47 10.86 10.06
CA ASP A 125 2.45 11.62 10.82
C ASP A 125 3.00 10.87 12.04
N SER A 126 2.39 9.76 12.43
CA SER A 126 2.82 8.95 13.58
C SER A 126 4.19 8.27 13.40
N THR A 127 4.78 8.30 12.22
CA THR A 127 6.14 7.81 11.93
C THR A 127 7.07 8.95 11.56
N GLU A 128 8.34 8.87 11.89
CA GLU A 128 9.32 9.90 11.54
C GLU A 128 9.56 9.97 10.02
N SER A 129 9.71 8.83 9.36
CA SER A 129 9.94 8.73 7.91
C SER A 129 9.01 7.74 7.25
N GLY A 130 8.55 8.07 6.04
CA GLY A 130 7.70 7.20 5.25
C GLY A 130 6.32 6.93 5.88
N VAL A 131 5.80 5.73 5.68
CA VAL A 131 4.48 5.31 6.14
C VAL A 131 4.61 4.09 7.04
N PRO A 132 3.79 3.99 8.13
CA PRO A 132 3.88 2.86 9.05
C PRO A 132 3.69 1.52 8.34
N ILE A 133 4.64 0.61 8.58
CA ILE A 133 4.72 -0.67 7.87
C ILE A 133 3.77 -1.68 8.50
N ARG A 134 2.60 -1.89 7.89
CA ARG A 134 1.78 -3.07 8.16
C ARG A 134 1.09 -3.60 6.91
N LYS A 135 0.99 -4.94 6.79
CA LYS A 135 0.54 -5.65 5.57
C LYS A 135 -0.72 -5.09 4.89
N LEU A 136 -1.70 -4.60 5.63
CA LEU A 136 -2.94 -4.06 5.06
C LEU A 136 -2.78 -2.64 4.50
N TYR A 137 -2.14 -1.77 5.26
CA TYR A 137 -1.89 -0.39 4.85
C TYR A 137 -0.88 -0.30 3.71
N GLN A 138 0.19 -1.09 3.80
CA GLN A 138 1.27 -1.13 2.82
C GLN A 138 0.81 -1.42 1.41
N SER A 139 0.09 -2.53 1.25
CA SER A 139 -0.30 -2.97 -0.10
C SER A 139 -1.27 -2.00 -0.74
N MET A 140 -2.09 -1.32 0.05
CA MET A 140 -3.07 -0.37 -0.46
C MET A 140 -2.48 0.99 -0.76
N VAL A 141 -1.61 1.51 0.10
CA VAL A 141 -0.88 2.76 -0.13
C VAL A 141 0.03 2.65 -1.36
N CYS A 142 0.76 1.54 -1.51
CA CYS A 142 1.52 1.24 -2.71
C CYS A 142 0.67 1.37 -3.97
N LYS A 143 -0.45 0.69 -3.97
CA LYS A 143 -1.37 0.64 -5.11
C LYS A 143 -1.95 2.01 -5.41
N PHE A 144 -2.36 2.73 -4.36
CA PHE A 144 -2.90 4.07 -4.47
C PHE A 144 -1.90 5.07 -5.04
N LEU A 145 -0.61 4.97 -4.66
CA LEU A 145 0.44 5.81 -5.24
C LEU A 145 0.62 5.55 -6.74
N PHE A 146 0.45 4.31 -7.20
CA PHE A 146 0.63 3.93 -8.61
C PHE A 146 -0.65 3.92 -9.45
N THR A 147 -1.81 4.20 -8.88
CA THR A 147 -3.10 4.12 -9.59
C THR A 147 -3.18 5.00 -10.83
N ARG A 148 -2.41 6.08 -10.93
CA ARG A 148 -2.37 6.96 -12.10
C ARG A 148 -1.21 6.74 -13.07
N LEU A 149 -0.26 5.88 -12.77
CA LEU A 149 0.83 5.58 -13.72
C LEU A 149 0.38 4.67 -14.86
N GLY A 150 -0.72 3.93 -14.69
CA GLY A 150 -1.28 3.05 -15.71
C GLY A 150 -2.25 3.72 -16.70
N SER A 151 -2.59 5.01 -16.53
CA SER A 151 -3.48 5.74 -17.46
C SER A 151 -2.74 6.60 -18.49
N LEU A 152 -1.45 6.36 -18.67
CA LEU A 152 -0.62 7.05 -19.68
C LEU A 152 -0.40 6.21 -20.95
N TYR A 153 -1.18 5.13 -21.11
CA TYR A 153 -1.19 4.33 -22.33
C TYR A 153 -2.62 4.05 -22.78
#